data_51052b404271d8646eee99c6cae25a39
#
_entry.id   51052b404271d8646eee99c6cae25a39
#
_cell.length_a   1.000
_cell.length_b   1.000
_cell.length_c   1.000
_cell.angle_alpha   90.00
_cell.angle_beta   90.00
_cell.angle_gamma   90.00
#
_symmetry.space_group_name_H-M   'P 1'
#
loop_
_entity.id
_entity.type
_entity.pdbx_description
1 polymer ?
#
loop_
_entity_poly.entity_id
_entity_poly.type
_entity_poly.pdbx_seq_one_letter_code
_entity_poly.pdbx_strand_id
1 'polypeptide(L)'
;GRMLVLRAAHLKDKGVRNTRETSMAKLFCAEAAIKASYNAVQIFGGYGFSEEYPAARYYRDARVLNLYEGTSQIHRLILAQDALGYRPANGAEDSHTSPIERWMV
;
A
#
# COMPACT_ATOMS: atom_id res chain seq x y z
N GLY A 1 4.49 -9.32 -4.74
CA GLY A 1 3.66 -8.82 -3.64
C GLY A 1 3.74 -9.68 -2.39
N ARG A 2 3.54 -10.99 -2.56
CA ARG A 2 3.61 -11.94 -1.42
C ARG A 2 4.98 -11.90 -0.73
N MET A 3 6.06 -11.85 -1.48
CA MET A 3 7.41 -11.78 -0.90
C MET A 3 7.65 -10.47 -0.15
N LEU A 4 7.15 -9.34 -0.64
CA LEU A 4 7.23 -8.05 0.06
C LEU A 4 6.48 -8.10 1.39
N VAL A 5 5.27 -8.68 1.41
CA VAL A 5 4.47 -8.83 2.64
C VAL A 5 5.19 -9.73 3.65
N LEU A 6 5.69 -10.90 3.22
CA LEU A 6 6.42 -11.82 4.09
C LEU A 6 7.69 -11.20 4.66
N ARG A 7 8.43 -10.41 3.86
CA ARG A 7 9.61 -9.67 4.34
C ARG A 7 9.23 -8.65 5.41
N ALA A 8 8.18 -7.86 5.17
CA ALA A 8 7.72 -6.86 6.14
C ALA A 8 7.28 -7.51 7.46
N ALA A 9 6.52 -8.62 7.38
CA ALA A 9 6.09 -9.38 8.54
C ALA A 9 7.28 -9.95 9.33
N HIS A 10 8.24 -10.58 8.65
CA HIS A 10 9.44 -11.13 9.29
C HIS A 10 10.26 -10.07 10.04
N LEU A 11 10.43 -8.88 9.46
CA LEU A 11 11.12 -7.78 10.15
C LEU A 11 10.33 -7.30 11.36
N LYS A 12 9.00 -7.26 11.27
CA LYS A 12 8.13 -6.94 12.40
C LYS A 12 8.27 -7.93 13.54
N ASP A 13 8.29 -9.23 13.25
CA ASP A 13 8.47 -10.29 14.23
C ASP A 13 9.83 -10.21 14.94
N LYS A 14 10.86 -9.74 14.22
CA LYS A 14 12.19 -9.49 14.79
C LYS A 14 12.30 -8.19 15.60
N GLY A 15 11.25 -7.40 15.70
CA GLY A 15 11.30 -6.10 16.37
C GLY A 15 12.14 -5.05 15.62
N VAL A 16 12.45 -5.29 14.33
CA VAL A 16 13.22 -4.36 13.50
C VAL A 16 12.27 -3.39 12.81
N ARG A 17 12.67 -2.13 12.69
CA ARG A 17 11.91 -1.13 11.93
C ARG A 17 11.68 -1.61 10.50
N ASN A 18 10.41 -1.62 10.08
CA ASN A 18 9.97 -2.14 8.79
C ASN A 18 9.10 -1.16 7.98
N THR A 19 9.13 0.12 8.32
CA THR A 19 8.30 1.15 7.67
C THR A 19 8.47 1.16 6.15
N ARG A 20 9.72 1.06 5.66
CA ARG A 20 10.03 0.98 4.24
C ARG A 20 9.40 -0.24 3.58
N GLU A 21 9.63 -1.41 4.15
CA GLU A 21 9.15 -2.69 3.62
C GLU A 21 7.62 -2.76 3.64
N THR A 22 6.99 -2.26 4.68
CA THR A 22 5.53 -2.17 4.79
C THR A 22 4.95 -1.23 3.73
N SER A 23 5.56 -0.05 3.54
CA SER A 23 5.13 0.90 2.52
C SER A 23 5.31 0.36 1.10
N MET A 24 6.43 -0.34 0.83
CA MET A 24 6.65 -1.01 -0.46
C MET A 24 5.61 -2.10 -0.71
N ALA A 25 5.35 -2.95 0.28
CA ALA A 25 4.37 -4.03 0.18
C ALA A 25 2.96 -3.47 -0.09
N LYS A 26 2.53 -2.48 0.70
CA LYS A 26 1.21 -1.87 0.57
C LYS A 26 1.03 -1.18 -0.78
N LEU A 27 1.99 -0.37 -1.19
CA LEU A 27 1.94 0.35 -2.47
C LEU A 27 1.85 -0.64 -3.65
N PHE A 28 2.77 -1.61 -3.69
CA PHE A 28 2.80 -2.59 -4.78
C PHE A 28 1.54 -3.45 -4.84
N CYS A 29 1.11 -3.99 -3.71
CA CYS A 29 -0.05 -4.89 -3.67
C CYS A 29 -1.36 -4.16 -4.00
N ALA A 30 -1.55 -2.94 -3.52
CA ALA A 30 -2.74 -2.15 -3.81
C ALA A 30 -2.85 -1.82 -5.31
N GLU A 31 -1.78 -1.36 -5.93
CA GLU A 31 -1.76 -1.04 -7.36
C GLU A 31 -1.93 -2.30 -8.22
N ALA A 32 -1.29 -3.40 -7.85
CA ALA A 32 -1.43 -4.68 -8.54
C ALA A 32 -2.87 -5.22 -8.46
N ALA A 33 -3.51 -5.13 -7.30
CA ALA A 33 -4.89 -5.58 -7.11
C ALA A 33 -5.89 -4.78 -7.95
N ILE A 34 -5.73 -3.45 -8.01
CA ILE A 34 -6.58 -2.59 -8.86
C ILE A 34 -6.38 -2.93 -10.33
N LYS A 35 -5.13 -3.06 -10.78
CA LYS A 35 -4.83 -3.43 -12.17
C LYS A 35 -5.38 -4.80 -12.53
N ALA A 36 -5.24 -5.78 -11.64
CA ALA A 36 -5.76 -7.12 -11.86
C ALA A 36 -7.30 -7.13 -11.93
N SER A 37 -7.97 -6.45 -11.02
CA SER A 37 -9.44 -6.35 -11.02
C SER A 37 -9.99 -5.58 -12.22
N TYR A 38 -9.31 -4.50 -12.65
CA TYR A 38 -9.63 -3.80 -13.90
C TYR A 38 -9.53 -4.75 -15.11
N ASN A 39 -8.43 -5.48 -15.21
CA ASN A 39 -8.23 -6.43 -16.30
C ASN A 39 -9.26 -7.57 -16.26
N ALA A 40 -9.65 -8.02 -15.08
CA ALA A 40 -10.70 -9.04 -14.94
C ALA A 40 -12.02 -8.56 -15.54
N VAL A 41 -12.46 -7.33 -15.24
CA VAL A 41 -13.67 -6.75 -15.86
C VAL A 41 -13.51 -6.70 -17.38
N GLN A 42 -12.36 -6.29 -17.89
CA GLN A 42 -12.08 -6.21 -19.32
C GLN A 42 -12.16 -7.60 -20.01
N ILE A 43 -11.58 -8.62 -19.38
CA ILE A 43 -11.58 -9.99 -19.92
C ILE A 43 -13.01 -10.57 -19.96
N PHE A 44 -13.81 -10.31 -18.94
CA PHE A 44 -15.21 -10.75 -18.89
C PHE A 44 -16.11 -9.95 -19.83
N GLY A 45 -15.68 -8.79 -20.33
CA GLY A 45 -16.47 -7.92 -21.19
C GLY A 45 -17.74 -7.44 -20.50
N GLY A 46 -18.88 -7.46 -21.20
CA GLY A 46 -20.18 -7.06 -20.65
C GLY A 46 -20.56 -7.82 -19.37
N TYR A 47 -20.23 -9.08 -19.28
CA TYR A 47 -20.45 -9.88 -18.06
C TYR A 47 -19.61 -9.40 -16.88
N GLY A 48 -18.43 -8.85 -17.13
CA GLY A 48 -17.60 -8.27 -16.07
C GLY A 48 -18.16 -6.99 -15.46
N PHE A 49 -18.96 -6.26 -16.22
CA PHE A 49 -19.69 -5.07 -15.77
C PHE A 49 -20.97 -5.42 -15.01
N SER A 50 -21.59 -6.57 -15.31
CA SER A 50 -22.81 -7.04 -14.67
C SER A 50 -22.56 -7.43 -13.20
N GLU A 51 -23.51 -7.12 -12.32
CA GLU A 51 -23.47 -7.51 -10.91
C GLU A 51 -23.70 -9.02 -10.67
N GLU A 52 -24.15 -9.76 -11.68
CA GLU A 52 -24.31 -11.21 -11.61
C GLU A 52 -22.98 -11.96 -11.50
N TYR A 53 -21.87 -11.33 -11.91
CA TYR A 53 -20.52 -11.85 -11.85
C TYR A 53 -19.69 -11.08 -10.83
N PRO A 54 -18.71 -11.71 -10.15
CA PRO A 54 -17.96 -11.08 -9.07
C PRO A 54 -16.95 -10.02 -9.52
N ALA A 55 -16.65 -9.93 -10.81
CA ALA A 55 -15.58 -9.07 -11.33
C ALA A 55 -15.83 -7.57 -11.03
N ALA A 56 -17.05 -7.06 -11.22
CA ALA A 56 -17.42 -5.69 -10.92
C ALA A 56 -17.27 -5.37 -9.42
N ARG A 57 -17.69 -6.31 -8.55
CA ARG A 57 -17.53 -6.19 -7.09
C ARG A 57 -16.05 -6.14 -6.70
N TYR A 58 -15.23 -7.03 -7.22
CA TYR A 58 -13.79 -7.04 -6.92
C TYR A 58 -13.11 -5.75 -7.38
N TYR A 59 -13.51 -5.20 -8.53
CA TYR A 59 -12.98 -3.92 -9.00
C TYR A 59 -13.36 -2.76 -8.09
N ARG A 60 -14.61 -2.70 -7.64
CA ARG A 60 -15.08 -1.71 -6.67
C ARG A 60 -14.34 -1.82 -5.35
N ASP A 61 -14.23 -3.03 -4.81
CA ASP A 61 -13.59 -3.29 -3.52
C ASP A 61 -12.08 -3.02 -3.58
N ALA A 62 -11.42 -3.40 -4.67
CA ALA A 62 -10.00 -3.14 -4.86
C ALA A 62 -9.66 -1.64 -4.88
N ARG A 63 -10.59 -0.78 -5.30
CA ARG A 63 -10.34 0.67 -5.39
C ARG A 63 -10.03 1.31 -4.04
N VAL A 64 -10.59 0.82 -2.95
CA VAL A 64 -10.35 1.36 -1.60
C VAL A 64 -8.90 1.11 -1.13
N LEU A 65 -8.23 0.09 -1.66
CA LEU A 65 -6.86 -0.25 -1.29
C LEU A 65 -5.85 0.89 -1.50
N ASN A 66 -6.11 1.81 -2.43
CA ASN A 66 -5.26 2.97 -2.67
C ASN A 66 -5.62 4.19 -1.82
N LEU A 67 -6.66 4.11 -1.00
CA LEU A 67 -7.22 5.25 -0.26
C LEU A 67 -6.98 5.14 1.23
N TYR A 68 -7.27 3.99 1.83
CA TYR A 68 -7.18 3.80 3.28
C TYR A 68 -5.78 3.37 3.73
N GLU A 69 -5.50 3.49 5.03
CA GLU A 69 -4.22 3.09 5.64
C GLU A 69 -3.00 3.75 4.94
N GLY A 70 -3.17 4.99 4.56
CA GLY A 70 -2.22 5.74 3.74
C GLY A 70 -2.46 5.55 2.23
N THR A 71 -2.65 6.66 1.52
CA THR A 71 -2.81 6.61 0.07
C THR A 71 -1.54 6.16 -0.63
N SER A 72 -1.64 5.72 -1.89
CA SER A 72 -0.46 5.41 -2.71
C SER A 72 0.53 6.58 -2.78
N GLN A 73 0.05 7.82 -2.80
CA GLN A 73 0.89 9.02 -2.80
C GLN A 73 1.66 9.17 -1.49
N ILE A 74 1.00 8.96 -0.35
CA ILE A 74 1.65 9.00 0.97
C ILE A 74 2.74 7.93 1.07
N HIS A 75 2.46 6.70 0.62
CA HIS A 75 3.49 5.65 0.63
C HIS A 75 4.69 5.99 -0.25
N ARG A 76 4.48 6.65 -1.41
CA ARG A 76 5.58 7.15 -2.25
C ARG A 76 6.41 8.22 -1.53
N LEU A 77 5.77 9.14 -0.80
CA LEU A 77 6.47 10.14 0.01
C LEU A 77 7.28 9.49 1.14
N ILE A 78 6.71 8.51 1.85
CA ILE A 78 7.42 7.75 2.89
C ILE A 78 8.67 7.08 2.32
N LEU A 79 8.55 6.42 1.17
CA LEU A 79 9.66 5.75 0.51
C LEU A 79 10.73 6.73 0.02
N ALA A 80 10.32 7.88 -0.52
CA ALA A 80 11.24 8.92 -0.95
C ALA A 80 12.02 9.51 0.24
N GLN A 81 11.34 9.80 1.34
CA GLN A 81 11.97 10.30 2.57
C GLN A 81 12.99 9.29 3.13
N ASP A 82 12.64 8.00 3.14
CA ASP A 82 13.55 6.94 3.58
C ASP A 82 14.78 6.83 2.66
N ALA A 83 14.56 6.87 1.35
CA ALA A 83 15.65 6.80 0.36
C ALA A 83 16.60 7.99 0.40
N LEU A 84 16.09 9.18 0.74
CA LEU A 84 16.88 10.41 0.86
C LEU A 84 17.50 10.63 2.25
N GLY A 85 17.28 9.69 3.19
CA GLY A 85 17.81 9.79 4.53
C GLY A 85 17.14 10.84 5.42
N TYR A 86 15.98 11.36 5.04
CA TYR A 86 15.21 12.30 5.87
C TYR A 86 14.50 11.63 7.06
N ARG A 87 14.47 10.31 7.10
CA ARG A 87 13.95 9.55 8.22
C ARG A 87 15.11 8.81 8.92
N PRO A 88 15.35 9.08 10.22
CA PRO A 88 16.40 8.39 10.94
C PRO A 88 16.16 6.88 10.96
N ALA A 89 17.23 6.11 10.75
CA ALA A 89 17.18 4.65 10.69
C ALA A 89 16.77 3.99 12.03
N ASN A 90 17.00 4.68 13.13
CA ASN A 90 16.68 4.23 14.49
C ASN A 90 15.61 5.17 15.06
N GLY A 91 14.60 4.60 15.70
CA GLY A 91 13.47 5.30 16.31
C GLY A 91 13.85 6.32 17.40
N ALA A 92 14.86 7.15 17.16
CA ALA A 92 15.05 8.37 17.88
C ALA A 92 13.79 9.21 17.66
N GLU A 93 13.07 9.44 18.74
CA GLU A 93 12.01 10.41 18.82
C GLU A 93 12.57 11.77 18.44
N ASP A 94 12.60 12.08 17.14
CA ASP A 94 12.75 13.45 16.73
C ASP A 94 11.44 14.16 17.06
N SER A 95 11.53 15.13 17.96
CA SER A 95 10.49 16.08 18.32
C SER A 95 9.99 16.94 17.14
N HIS A 96 10.41 16.65 15.93
CA HIS A 96 9.90 17.14 14.66
C HIS A 96 9.08 16.05 13.96
N THR A 97 7.86 15.80 14.48
CA THR A 97 6.81 15.18 13.69
C THR A 97 6.62 16.01 12.42
N SER A 98 6.93 15.43 11.27
CA SER A 98 6.68 16.10 10.00
C SER A 98 5.19 16.46 9.91
N PRO A 99 4.81 17.56 9.26
CA PRO A 99 3.40 17.93 9.11
C PRO A 99 2.54 16.81 8.52
N ILE A 100 3.15 15.86 7.81
CA ILE A 100 2.48 14.71 7.17
C ILE A 100 2.04 13.66 8.19
N GLU A 101 2.75 13.50 9.32
CA GLU A 101 2.39 12.49 10.34
C GLU A 101 1.14 12.87 11.14
N ARG A 102 0.78 14.16 11.20
CA ARG A 102 -0.45 14.63 11.84
C ARG A 102 -1.74 14.19 11.14
N TRP A 103 -1.67 13.72 9.91
CA TRP A 103 -2.82 13.31 9.10
C TRP A 103 -2.98 11.80 9.00
N MET A 104 -2.10 11.03 9.65
CA MET A 104 -2.10 9.55 9.61
C MET A 104 -2.63 8.90 10.91
N VAL A 105 -3.23 9.69 11.80
CA VAL A 105 -3.91 9.20 13.02
C VAL A 105 -5.41 9.16 12.78
#